data_db265ef0392d12f236bc91e1255b5d8d
#
_entry.id   db265ef0392d12f236bc91e1255b5d8d
#
_cell.length_a   1.000
_cell.length_b   1.000
_cell.length_c   1.000
_cell.angle_alpha   90.00
_cell.angle_beta   90.00
_cell.angle_gamma   90.00
#
_symmetry.space_group_name_H-M   'P 1'
#
loop_
_entity.id
_entity.type
_entity.pdbx_description
1 polymer ?
#
loop_
_entity_poly.entity_id
_entity_poly.type
_entity_poly.pdbx_seq_one_letter_code
_entity_poly.pdbx_strand_id
1 'polypeptide(L)'
;MDPLLVGLSGAEIVTGLGLRETYTLLYPESIILDDDIYHRARYALMNMEISADSLALDVIQKVGPGGHFLAQKHTRKHMPHTMKRGLAHQIGPEGKYRDPLEVAREKVDWILNNHQPEPLEKVKQRELARILEAAEQEITKKA
;
A
#
# COMPACT_ATOMS: atom_id res chain seq x y z
N MET A 1 0.67 13.95 8.63
CA MET A 1 -0.61 13.55 9.27
C MET A 1 -0.52 12.06 9.58
N ASP A 2 -0.97 11.63 10.75
CA ASP A 2 -0.90 10.21 11.15
C ASP A 2 -2.02 9.42 10.44
N PRO A 3 -1.69 8.44 9.58
CA PRO A 3 -2.67 7.63 8.87
C PRO A 3 -3.63 6.84 9.78
N LEU A 4 -3.18 6.49 10.98
CA LEU A 4 -4.03 5.82 11.98
C LEU A 4 -5.13 6.75 12.49
N LEU A 5 -4.82 8.02 12.79
CA LEU A 5 -5.81 8.99 13.23
C LEU A 5 -6.84 9.29 12.14
N VAL A 6 -6.39 9.37 10.89
CA VAL A 6 -7.28 9.53 9.73
C VAL A 6 -8.23 8.35 9.60
N GLY A 7 -7.72 7.13 9.69
CA GLY A 7 -8.54 5.92 9.64
C GLY A 7 -9.52 5.81 10.83
N LEU A 8 -9.07 6.13 12.05
CA LEU A 8 -9.92 6.14 13.26
C LEU A 8 -11.03 7.19 13.19
N SER A 9 -10.82 8.29 12.46
CA SER A 9 -11.85 9.32 12.24
C SER A 9 -12.93 8.90 11.24
N GLY A 10 -12.83 7.71 10.66
CA GLY A 10 -13.81 7.17 9.71
C GLY A 10 -13.62 7.66 8.27
N ALA A 11 -12.44 8.14 7.90
CA ALA A 11 -12.17 8.54 6.53
C ALA A 11 -12.15 7.32 5.60
N GLU A 12 -13.02 7.30 4.59
CA GLU A 12 -13.13 6.22 3.59
C GLU A 12 -12.15 6.42 2.43
N ILE A 13 -11.83 7.68 2.11
CA ILE A 13 -10.96 8.05 1.01
C ILE A 13 -9.82 8.91 1.54
N VAL A 14 -8.60 8.55 1.19
CA VAL A 14 -7.41 9.34 1.47
C VAL A 14 -6.75 9.70 0.15
N THR A 15 -6.45 10.98 -0.03
CA THR A 15 -5.85 11.52 -1.25
C THR A 15 -4.52 12.21 -0.96
N GLY A 16 -3.78 12.58 -1.99
CA GLY A 16 -2.54 13.32 -1.85
C GLY A 16 -1.31 12.48 -1.58
N LEU A 17 -1.36 11.17 -1.86
CA LEU A 17 -0.18 10.30 -1.79
C LEU A 17 0.93 10.84 -2.69
N GLY A 18 2.15 10.88 -2.16
CA GLY A 18 3.33 11.36 -2.89
C GLY A 18 3.45 12.88 -3.03
N LEU A 19 2.46 13.64 -2.57
CA LEU A 19 2.49 15.10 -2.64
C LEU A 19 3.30 15.67 -1.47
N ARG A 20 4.19 16.62 -1.82
CA ARG A 20 5.08 17.35 -0.89
C ARG A 20 4.90 18.85 -1.10
N GLU A 21 5.56 19.66 -0.27
CA GLU A 21 5.63 21.12 -0.42
C GLU A 21 4.25 21.77 -0.61
N THR A 22 3.30 21.45 0.26
CA THR A 22 1.93 21.97 0.20
C THR A 22 1.25 21.69 -1.17
N TYR A 23 1.39 20.44 -1.65
CA TYR A 23 0.83 19.94 -2.92
C TYR A 23 1.46 20.51 -4.20
N THR A 24 2.60 21.19 -4.12
CA THR A 24 3.28 21.75 -5.30
C THR A 24 4.27 20.78 -5.95
N LEU A 25 4.67 19.73 -5.24
CA LEU A 25 5.68 18.78 -5.70
C LEU A 25 5.16 17.35 -5.58
N LEU A 26 5.23 16.59 -6.66
CA LEU A 26 4.92 15.17 -6.70
C LEU A 26 6.21 14.36 -6.72
N TYR A 27 6.37 13.48 -5.73
CA TYR A 27 7.48 12.54 -5.64
C TYR A 27 6.96 11.10 -5.86
N PRO A 28 7.31 10.43 -6.98
CA PRO A 28 6.87 9.06 -7.24
C PRO A 28 7.27 8.07 -6.15
N GLU A 29 8.49 8.18 -5.62
CA GLU A 29 8.97 7.35 -4.50
C GLU A 29 8.12 7.55 -3.25
N SER A 30 7.65 8.78 -3.00
CA SER A 30 6.75 9.05 -1.89
C SER A 30 5.39 8.41 -2.06
N ILE A 31 4.88 8.24 -3.28
CA ILE A 31 3.64 7.48 -3.52
C ILE A 31 3.80 6.05 -2.99
N ILE A 32 4.93 5.41 -3.29
CA ILE A 32 5.21 4.03 -2.87
C ILE A 32 5.37 3.93 -1.34
N LEU A 33 6.03 4.91 -0.72
CA LEU A 33 6.21 4.95 0.74
C LEU A 33 4.87 5.22 1.45
N ASP A 34 4.11 6.18 0.97
CA ASP A 34 2.81 6.54 1.55
C ASP A 34 1.82 5.37 1.42
N ASP A 35 1.81 4.68 0.27
CA ASP A 35 0.99 3.47 0.05
C ASP A 35 1.33 2.37 1.08
N ASP A 36 2.61 2.10 1.32
CA ASP A 36 3.05 1.13 2.33
C ASP A 36 2.59 1.52 3.75
N ILE A 37 2.70 2.81 4.11
CA ILE A 37 2.27 3.34 5.40
C ILE A 37 0.75 3.22 5.56
N TYR A 38 -0.02 3.61 4.54
CA TYR A 38 -1.48 3.51 4.57
C TYR A 38 -1.97 2.06 4.61
N HIS A 39 -1.35 1.17 3.88
CA HIS A 39 -1.66 -0.26 3.96
C HIS A 39 -1.46 -0.84 5.36
N ARG A 40 -0.40 -0.43 6.05
CA ARG A 40 -0.16 -0.84 7.44
C ARG A 40 -1.17 -0.25 8.41
N ALA A 41 -1.49 1.04 8.25
CA ALA A 41 -2.50 1.70 9.06
C ALA A 41 -3.86 1.01 8.89
N ARG A 42 -4.30 0.75 7.66
CA ARG A 42 -5.53 -0.01 7.39
C ARG A 42 -5.50 -1.39 8.01
N TYR A 43 -4.37 -2.09 7.92
CA TYR A 43 -4.22 -3.40 8.53
C TYR A 43 -4.39 -3.35 10.05
N ALA A 44 -3.80 -2.36 10.71
CA ALA A 44 -3.95 -2.16 12.16
C ALA A 44 -5.39 -1.80 12.58
N LEU A 45 -6.17 -1.23 11.68
CA LEU A 45 -7.57 -0.84 11.90
C LEU A 45 -8.59 -1.95 11.53
N MET A 46 -8.13 -3.04 10.92
CA MET A 46 -9.02 -4.16 10.59
C MET A 46 -9.56 -4.81 11.86
N ASN A 47 -10.84 -5.17 11.83
CA ASN A 47 -11.44 -5.91 12.90
C ASN A 47 -10.74 -7.26 13.07
N MET A 48 -10.45 -7.63 14.32
CA MET A 48 -9.96 -8.95 14.67
C MET A 48 -11.17 -9.90 14.78
N GLU A 49 -11.17 -10.95 13.97
CA GLU A 49 -12.17 -12.00 14.11
C GLU A 49 -11.94 -12.75 15.42
N ILE A 50 -12.98 -12.83 16.25
CA ILE A 50 -12.95 -13.61 17.48
C ILE A 50 -13.73 -14.91 17.23
N SER A 51 -13.01 -16.00 17.02
CA SER A 51 -13.54 -17.34 16.77
C SER A 51 -12.75 -18.37 17.58
N ALA A 52 -13.22 -19.59 17.64
CA ALA A 52 -12.49 -20.69 18.28
C ALA A 52 -11.10 -20.91 17.65
N ASP A 53 -11.00 -20.74 16.31
CA ASP A 53 -9.72 -20.84 15.59
C ASP A 53 -8.77 -19.68 15.95
N SER A 54 -9.27 -18.46 16.00
CA SER A 54 -8.42 -17.29 16.33
C SER A 54 -7.98 -17.26 17.79
N LEU A 55 -8.83 -17.73 18.70
CA LEU A 55 -8.50 -17.85 20.13
C LEU A 55 -7.52 -18.97 20.42
N ALA A 56 -7.49 -20.03 19.61
CA ALA A 56 -6.55 -21.15 19.68
C ALA A 56 -6.34 -21.76 21.08
N LEU A 57 -7.41 -21.85 21.87
CA LEU A 57 -7.32 -22.33 23.26
C LEU A 57 -6.79 -23.77 23.36
N ASP A 58 -7.15 -24.63 22.42
CA ASP A 58 -6.64 -25.99 22.27
C ASP A 58 -5.12 -26.02 22.03
N VAL A 59 -4.62 -25.10 21.21
CA VAL A 59 -3.18 -24.96 20.93
C VAL A 59 -2.44 -24.46 22.18
N ILE A 60 -3.00 -23.47 22.88
CA ILE A 60 -2.43 -22.95 24.12
C ILE A 60 -2.34 -24.06 25.16
N GLN A 61 -3.44 -24.82 25.34
CA GLN A 61 -3.47 -25.94 26.28
C GLN A 61 -2.46 -27.03 25.93
N LYS A 62 -2.34 -27.36 24.64
CA LYS A 62 -1.40 -28.37 24.14
C LYS A 62 0.06 -27.97 24.33
N VAL A 63 0.40 -26.70 24.10
CA VAL A 63 1.78 -26.19 24.25
C VAL A 63 2.16 -26.10 25.72
N GLY A 64 1.26 -25.65 26.57
CA GLY A 64 1.47 -25.54 28.00
C GLY A 64 2.52 -24.52 28.43
N PRO A 65 2.73 -24.37 29.75
CA PRO A 65 3.74 -23.48 30.31
C PRO A 65 5.17 -23.84 29.88
N GLY A 66 5.95 -22.84 29.48
CA GLY A 66 7.36 -23.02 29.05
C GLY A 66 7.54 -23.54 27.63
N GLY A 67 6.45 -23.87 26.92
CA GLY A 67 6.51 -24.27 25.54
C GLY A 67 6.59 -23.08 24.56
N HIS A 68 6.83 -23.34 23.26
CA HIS A 68 6.84 -22.31 22.23
C HIS A 68 5.87 -22.65 21.08
N PHE A 69 5.33 -21.60 20.43
CA PHE A 69 4.27 -21.75 19.44
C PHE A 69 4.76 -21.84 17.99
N LEU A 70 6.04 -21.57 17.71
CA LEU A 70 6.58 -21.49 16.33
C LEU A 70 6.36 -22.76 15.49
N ALA A 71 6.39 -23.93 16.12
CA ALA A 71 6.19 -25.21 15.46
C ALA A 71 4.71 -25.56 15.21
N GLN A 72 3.77 -24.80 15.79
CA GLN A 72 2.34 -25.10 15.68
C GLN A 72 1.78 -24.76 14.30
N LYS A 73 0.88 -25.59 13.79
CA LYS A 73 0.19 -25.35 12.50
C LYS A 73 -0.60 -24.05 12.54
N HIS A 74 -1.24 -23.74 13.66
CA HIS A 74 -1.99 -22.51 13.88
C HIS A 74 -1.09 -21.28 13.67
N THR A 75 0.08 -21.22 14.32
CA THR A 75 1.03 -20.12 14.16
C THR A 75 1.42 -19.93 12.69
N ARG A 76 1.76 -21.03 11.99
CA ARG A 76 2.13 -20.97 10.57
C ARG A 76 0.99 -20.48 9.67
N LYS A 77 -0.25 -20.84 10.00
CA LYS A 77 -1.46 -20.40 9.27
C LYS A 77 -1.68 -18.89 9.42
N HIS A 78 -1.56 -18.37 10.64
CA HIS A 78 -1.90 -16.99 10.98
C HIS A 78 -0.75 -15.99 10.83
N MET A 79 0.51 -16.42 10.98
CA MET A 79 1.68 -15.55 10.93
C MET A 79 1.77 -14.69 9.64
N PRO A 80 1.47 -15.19 8.41
CA PRO A 80 1.47 -14.35 7.21
C PRO A 80 0.46 -13.21 7.25
N HIS A 81 -0.59 -13.36 8.04
CA HIS A 81 -1.65 -12.37 8.21
C HIS A 81 -1.34 -11.35 9.30
N THR A 82 -0.43 -11.65 10.23
CA THR A 82 -0.10 -10.78 11.36
C THR A 82 1.16 -9.93 11.13
N MET A 83 2.02 -10.31 10.20
CA MET A 83 3.31 -9.66 9.96
C MET A 83 3.47 -9.31 8.48
N LYS A 84 2.74 -8.31 8.00
CA LYS A 84 3.04 -7.74 6.69
C LYS A 84 4.36 -6.98 6.75
N ARG A 85 5.38 -7.53 6.08
CA ARG A 85 6.65 -6.83 5.88
C ARG A 85 6.44 -5.72 4.87
N GLY A 86 6.64 -4.47 5.30
CA GLY A 86 6.65 -3.34 4.39
C GLY A 86 8.05 -3.02 3.86
N LEU A 87 8.16 -1.92 3.14
CA LEU A 87 9.41 -1.45 2.53
C LEU A 87 10.55 -1.34 3.55
N ALA A 88 10.26 -0.86 4.76
CA ALA A 88 11.24 -0.71 5.84
C ALA A 88 11.78 -2.04 6.40
N HIS A 89 11.22 -3.19 5.99
CA HIS A 89 11.64 -4.51 6.49
C HIS A 89 12.28 -5.38 5.40
N GLN A 90 12.68 -4.79 4.29
CA GLN A 90 13.41 -5.50 3.27
C GLN A 90 14.87 -5.69 3.68
N ILE A 91 15.34 -6.93 3.61
CA ILE A 91 16.71 -7.31 3.96
C ILE A 91 17.49 -7.49 2.66
N GLY A 92 18.60 -6.79 2.54
CA GLY A 92 19.53 -6.92 1.43
C GLY A 92 20.41 -8.17 1.53
N PRO A 93 21.26 -8.41 0.51
CA PRO A 93 22.15 -9.59 0.43
C PRO A 93 23.10 -9.71 1.62
N GLU A 94 23.47 -8.59 2.23
CA GLU A 94 24.36 -8.55 3.40
C GLU A 94 23.65 -8.83 4.74
N GLY A 95 22.37 -9.18 4.74
CA GLY A 95 21.57 -9.40 5.94
C GLY A 95 21.20 -8.12 6.71
N LYS A 96 21.46 -6.94 6.14
CA LYS A 96 21.08 -5.64 6.70
C LYS A 96 19.76 -5.14 6.09
N TYR A 97 19.04 -4.31 6.83
CA TYR A 97 17.86 -3.62 6.27
C TYR A 97 18.29 -2.65 5.18
N ARG A 98 17.53 -2.64 4.10
CA ARG A 98 17.69 -1.70 2.99
C ARG A 98 17.06 -0.36 3.33
N ASP A 99 17.57 0.72 2.73
CA ASP A 99 16.91 2.02 2.79
C ASP A 99 15.55 1.95 2.07
N PRO A 100 14.43 2.25 2.76
CA PRO A 100 13.10 2.24 2.16
C PRO A 100 12.96 3.16 0.94
N LEU A 101 13.70 4.27 0.90
CA LEU A 101 13.68 5.20 -0.22
C LEU A 101 14.32 4.59 -1.48
N GLU A 102 15.44 3.88 -1.32
CA GLU A 102 16.07 3.15 -2.44
C GLU A 102 15.14 2.05 -2.98
N VAL A 103 14.51 1.30 -2.08
CA VAL A 103 13.53 0.27 -2.46
C VAL A 103 12.33 0.89 -3.18
N ALA A 104 11.85 2.03 -2.72
CA ALA A 104 10.75 2.75 -3.37
C ALA A 104 11.14 3.21 -4.77
N ARG A 105 12.36 3.73 -4.95
CA ARG A 105 12.90 4.17 -6.25
C ARG A 105 12.97 3.02 -7.24
N GLU A 106 13.55 1.89 -6.84
CA GLU A 106 13.58 0.68 -7.69
C GLU A 106 12.19 0.24 -8.11
N LYS A 107 11.20 0.33 -7.19
CA LYS A 107 9.83 -0.04 -7.50
C LYS A 107 9.17 0.93 -8.47
N VAL A 108 9.43 2.23 -8.34
CA VAL A 108 8.98 3.24 -9.30
C VAL A 108 9.55 2.95 -10.69
N ASP A 109 10.86 2.73 -10.79
CA ASP A 109 11.53 2.43 -12.06
C ASP A 109 10.95 1.17 -12.69
N TRP A 110 10.72 0.14 -11.88
CA TRP A 110 10.10 -1.09 -12.36
C TRP A 110 8.68 -0.86 -12.91
N ILE A 111 7.83 -0.10 -12.18
CA ILE A 111 6.46 0.21 -12.60
C ILE A 111 6.48 0.97 -13.93
N LEU A 112 7.29 2.02 -14.04
CA LEU A 112 7.36 2.85 -15.25
C LEU A 112 7.84 2.06 -16.48
N ASN A 113 8.71 1.08 -16.29
CA ASN A 113 9.26 0.29 -17.38
C ASN A 113 8.41 -0.95 -17.76
N ASN A 114 7.60 -1.46 -16.84
CA ASN A 114 6.95 -2.76 -17.02
C ASN A 114 5.42 -2.71 -16.92
N HIS A 115 4.83 -1.71 -16.24
CA HIS A 115 3.40 -1.64 -16.07
C HIS A 115 2.76 -0.96 -17.29
N GLN A 116 1.83 -1.68 -17.93
CA GLN A 116 0.98 -1.15 -18.98
C GLN A 116 -0.45 -1.06 -18.44
N PRO A 117 -1.01 0.14 -18.29
CA PRO A 117 -2.39 0.28 -17.87
C PRO A 117 -3.34 -0.34 -18.89
N GLU A 118 -4.47 -0.88 -18.42
CA GLU A 118 -5.50 -1.40 -19.30
C GLU A 118 -5.97 -0.30 -20.24
N PRO A 119 -5.91 -0.50 -21.56
CA PRO A 119 -6.27 0.53 -22.52
C PRO A 119 -7.78 0.80 -22.51
N LEU A 120 -8.15 2.07 -22.54
CA LEU A 120 -9.54 2.45 -22.73
C LEU A 120 -10.07 1.93 -24.08
N GLU A 121 -11.36 1.66 -24.15
CA GLU A 121 -12.03 1.32 -25.39
C GLU A 121 -11.77 2.39 -26.47
N LYS A 122 -11.54 1.96 -27.70
CA LYS A 122 -11.20 2.87 -28.82
C LYS A 122 -12.22 4.01 -29.02
N VAL A 123 -13.49 3.75 -28.70
CA VAL A 123 -14.54 4.78 -28.79
C VAL A 123 -14.30 5.88 -27.75
N LYS A 124 -14.00 5.50 -26.52
CA LYS A 124 -13.69 6.44 -25.42
C LYS A 124 -12.41 7.23 -25.69
N GLN A 125 -11.38 6.57 -26.23
CA GLN A 125 -10.13 7.24 -26.62
C GLN A 125 -10.37 8.35 -27.65
N ARG A 126 -11.18 8.08 -28.69
CA ARG A 126 -11.53 9.06 -29.70
C ARG A 126 -12.34 10.23 -29.15
N GLU A 127 -13.28 9.94 -28.26
CA GLU A 127 -14.09 10.99 -27.62
C GLU A 127 -13.25 11.89 -26.71
N LEU A 128 -12.33 11.32 -25.92
CA LEU A 128 -11.37 12.08 -25.13
C LEU A 128 -10.48 12.97 -26.00
N ALA A 129 -9.96 12.43 -27.11
CA ALA A 129 -9.13 13.21 -28.04
C ALA A 129 -9.93 14.39 -28.62
N ARG A 130 -11.19 14.17 -29.01
CA ARG A 130 -12.07 15.23 -29.52
C ARG A 130 -12.32 16.33 -28.49
N ILE A 131 -12.55 15.95 -27.22
CA ILE A 131 -12.78 16.91 -26.13
C ILE A 131 -11.52 17.76 -25.89
N LEU A 132 -10.35 17.13 -25.84
CA LEU A 132 -9.07 17.84 -25.66
C LEU A 132 -8.80 18.80 -26.80
N GLU A 133 -8.98 18.38 -28.04
CA GLU A 133 -8.79 19.23 -29.22
C GLU A 133 -9.74 20.45 -29.22
N ALA A 134 -11.00 20.24 -28.85
CA ALA A 134 -11.96 21.33 -28.73
C ALA A 134 -11.56 22.34 -27.63
N ALA A 135 -11.09 21.85 -26.48
CA ALA A 135 -10.61 22.70 -25.38
C ALA A 135 -9.38 23.52 -25.78
N GLU A 136 -8.39 22.91 -26.45
CA GLU A 136 -7.21 23.60 -26.97
C GLU A 136 -7.59 24.72 -27.96
N GLN A 137 -8.53 24.46 -28.88
CA GLN A 137 -9.04 25.46 -29.82
C GLN A 137 -9.72 26.64 -29.10
N GLU A 138 -10.48 26.38 -28.03
CA GLU A 138 -11.13 27.43 -27.23
C GLU A 138 -10.10 28.31 -26.51
N ILE A 139 -9.07 27.72 -25.92
CA ILE A 139 -8.01 28.45 -25.21
C ILE A 139 -7.23 29.31 -26.21
N THR A 140 -6.84 28.76 -27.36
CA THR A 140 -6.08 29.49 -28.39
C THR A 140 -6.87 30.65 -28.98
N LYS A 141 -8.21 30.56 -29.06
CA LYS A 141 -9.05 31.69 -29.54
C LYS A 141 -9.21 32.81 -28.51
N LYS A 142 -8.96 32.54 -27.23
CA LYS A 142 -9.11 33.53 -26.14
C LYS A 142 -7.78 34.20 -25.76
N ALA A 143 -6.65 33.69 -26.25
CA ALA A 143 -5.31 34.26 -26.06
C ALA A 143 -4.97 35.22 -27.20
#